data_d590a0a8e1f7ff86a42127c7719eddc1
#
_entry.id   d590a0a8e1f7ff86a42127c7719eddc1
#
_cell.length_a   1.000
_cell.length_b   1.000
_cell.length_c   1.000
_cell.angle_alpha   90.00
_cell.angle_beta   90.00
_cell.angle_gamma   90.00
#
_symmetry.space_group_name_H-M   'P 1'
#
loop_
_entity.id
_entity.type
_entity.pdbx_description
1 polymer ?
#
loop_
_entity_poly.entity_id
_entity_poly.type
_entity_poly.pdbx_seq_one_letter_code
_entity_poly.pdbx_strand_id
1 'polypeptide(L)'
;GGVPEGYKKMDNRSQKIINTQQRQRAQLFLLDAVLPLLNTAAFAVCWYAYYEKWLYLTFEGYGDYMVIGFFCALYTVFVHLYGGFDLLTSRVGELIYSHVISLSMTGFFMFVVLWMLIRAHVPHILPLLLCLAVCAAFSALWSLIASRLTDKIVPAKKTVLVYDNKEAYKNGVQIAKTQRNRLEMVGEAEASRPMDALEAQLRDTGAEAVLLCGIASSRRNDILKYCIDHDILAYVRPNIGDLLISNGQNLRMNHLPVLLCQRASPSVFYLGFKRLMDILLSGAALILTSPFMLATAIAIKAFDGGPVMFTQKRMTLNRKEFVIHKFRSMKVDADKGGKGIVTMQNDDRITPVGKFIRACRLDELPQLYDIFIGNMTIVGPRPERLETIELYEKDMPEFGLRLQVKAGLTGYAQVYGKATTSPYDKLQMDLMYIGEQGILTDLKIILATIKILFMPESTEGFAEEKDALPEENAANK
;
A
#
# COMPACT_ATOMS: atom_id res chain seq x y z
N GLY A 1 -21.00 -49.87 -7.40
CA GLY A 1 -19.98 -49.10 -8.07
C GLY A 1 -19.07 -48.46 -7.06
N GLY A 2 -17.87 -49.01 -6.84
CA GLY A 2 -16.90 -48.41 -5.93
C GLY A 2 -16.26 -47.17 -6.58
N VAL A 3 -16.06 -46.12 -5.81
CA VAL A 3 -15.31 -44.92 -6.21
C VAL A 3 -13.88 -45.38 -6.55
N PRO A 4 -13.32 -45.01 -7.72
CA PRO A 4 -11.96 -45.40 -8.10
C PRO A 4 -10.94 -45.00 -7.01
N GLU A 5 -9.97 -45.89 -6.74
CA GLU A 5 -8.95 -45.68 -5.68
C GLU A 5 -8.18 -44.35 -5.82
N GLY A 6 -8.02 -43.86 -7.04
CA GLY A 6 -7.44 -42.56 -7.33
C GLY A 6 -8.22 -41.39 -6.72
N TYR A 7 -9.54 -41.43 -6.77
CA TYR A 7 -10.40 -40.38 -6.16
C TYR A 7 -10.33 -40.39 -4.62
N LYS A 8 -10.25 -41.56 -3.99
CA LYS A 8 -10.05 -41.67 -2.53
C LYS A 8 -8.69 -41.16 -2.06
N LYS A 9 -7.62 -41.36 -2.85
CA LYS A 9 -6.29 -40.81 -2.53
C LYS A 9 -6.22 -39.28 -2.69
N MET A 10 -6.87 -38.74 -3.72
CA MET A 10 -6.99 -37.28 -3.89
C MET A 10 -7.77 -36.63 -2.74
N ASP A 11 -8.90 -37.23 -2.34
CA ASP A 11 -9.73 -36.70 -1.24
C ASP A 11 -8.95 -36.62 0.10
N ASN A 12 -8.19 -37.66 0.43
CA ASN A 12 -7.36 -37.67 1.64
C ASN A 12 -6.21 -36.66 1.61
N ARG A 13 -5.61 -36.38 0.45
CA ARG A 13 -4.54 -35.41 0.30
C ARG A 13 -5.09 -33.98 0.44
N SER A 14 -6.15 -33.66 -0.28
CA SER A 14 -6.83 -32.36 -0.23
C SER A 14 -7.34 -32.05 1.18
N GLN A 15 -7.94 -33.04 1.86
CA GLN A 15 -8.38 -32.92 3.24
C GLN A 15 -7.23 -32.59 4.21
N LYS A 16 -6.07 -33.24 4.02
CA LYS A 16 -4.86 -32.99 4.83
C LYS A 16 -4.34 -31.56 4.60
N ILE A 17 -4.34 -31.07 3.35
CA ILE A 17 -3.93 -29.70 3.02
C ILE A 17 -4.87 -28.69 3.67
N ILE A 18 -6.19 -28.86 3.54
CA ILE A 18 -7.20 -27.99 4.15
C ILE A 18 -7.00 -27.93 5.67
N ASN A 19 -6.85 -29.06 6.33
CA ASN A 19 -6.64 -29.12 7.78
C ASN A 19 -5.33 -28.43 8.19
N THR A 20 -4.27 -28.57 7.40
CA THR A 20 -2.99 -27.87 7.65
C THR A 20 -3.15 -26.36 7.50
N GLN A 21 -3.80 -25.90 6.44
CA GLN A 21 -4.05 -24.47 6.23
C GLN A 21 -4.94 -23.85 7.32
N GLN A 22 -5.99 -24.57 7.75
CA GLN A 22 -6.84 -24.12 8.87
C GLN A 22 -6.04 -24.00 10.17
N ARG A 23 -5.20 -24.99 10.47
CA ARG A 23 -4.31 -24.98 11.64
C ARG A 23 -3.33 -23.81 11.59
N GLN A 24 -2.70 -23.56 10.44
CA GLN A 24 -1.78 -22.45 10.23
C GLN A 24 -2.49 -21.09 10.42
N ARG A 25 -3.70 -20.93 9.86
CA ARG A 25 -4.52 -19.72 10.06
C ARG A 25 -4.88 -19.49 11.52
N ALA A 26 -5.27 -20.54 12.24
CA ALA A 26 -5.57 -20.45 13.66
C ALA A 26 -4.33 -20.07 14.49
N GLN A 27 -3.17 -20.62 14.17
CA GLN A 27 -1.90 -20.28 14.82
C GLN A 27 -1.50 -18.83 14.55
N LEU A 28 -1.64 -18.33 13.32
CA LEU A 28 -1.38 -16.95 12.99
C LEU A 28 -2.35 -15.99 13.70
N PHE A 29 -3.64 -16.33 13.74
CA PHE A 29 -4.63 -15.54 14.47
C PHE A 29 -4.32 -15.43 15.97
N LEU A 30 -3.92 -16.54 16.60
CA LEU A 30 -3.48 -16.52 17.99
C LEU A 30 -2.23 -15.67 18.18
N LEU A 31 -1.29 -15.76 17.25
CA LEU A 31 -0.07 -14.94 17.25
C LEU A 31 -0.40 -13.45 17.17
N ASP A 32 -1.32 -13.07 16.27
CA ASP A 32 -1.78 -11.68 16.09
C ASP A 32 -2.52 -11.15 17.35
N ALA A 33 -3.23 -12.01 18.08
CA ALA A 33 -4.00 -11.61 19.26
C ALA A 33 -3.13 -11.32 20.50
N VAL A 34 -1.91 -11.88 20.58
CA VAL A 34 -1.04 -11.73 21.77
C VAL A 34 -0.66 -10.27 22.02
N LEU A 35 -0.25 -9.56 20.99
CA LEU A 35 0.27 -8.20 21.16
C LEU A 35 -0.81 -7.18 21.58
N PRO A 36 -2.02 -7.16 20.99
CA PRO A 36 -3.11 -6.33 21.50
C PRO A 36 -3.43 -6.59 23.00
N LEU A 37 -3.43 -7.86 23.41
CA LEU A 37 -3.68 -8.21 24.81
C LEU A 37 -2.54 -7.72 25.73
N LEU A 38 -1.29 -7.89 25.31
CA LEU A 38 -0.12 -7.45 26.07
C LEU A 38 -0.10 -5.92 26.24
N ASN A 39 -0.33 -5.17 25.16
CA ASN A 39 -0.38 -3.72 25.20
C ASN A 39 -1.59 -3.20 26.02
N THR A 40 -2.72 -3.90 25.95
CA THR A 40 -3.88 -3.58 26.77
C THR A 40 -3.60 -3.82 28.26
N ALA A 41 -2.89 -4.89 28.61
CA ALA A 41 -2.47 -5.14 29.99
C ALA A 41 -1.51 -4.05 30.50
N ALA A 42 -0.56 -3.62 29.67
CA ALA A 42 0.33 -2.50 30.00
C ALA A 42 -0.44 -1.19 30.22
N PHE A 43 -1.43 -0.91 29.37
CA PHE A 43 -2.31 0.26 29.56
C PHE A 43 -3.16 0.13 30.81
N ALA A 44 -3.70 -1.04 31.14
CA ALA A 44 -4.47 -1.28 32.37
C ALA A 44 -3.63 -0.99 33.63
N VAL A 45 -2.36 -1.41 33.65
CA VAL A 45 -1.44 -1.06 34.74
C VAL A 45 -1.25 0.46 34.84
N CYS A 46 -1.06 1.17 33.72
CA CYS A 46 -0.95 2.62 33.73
C CYS A 46 -2.23 3.30 34.18
N TRP A 47 -3.39 2.78 33.79
CA TRP A 47 -4.71 3.26 34.18
C TRP A 47 -4.88 3.21 35.71
N TYR A 48 -4.79 2.02 36.33
CA TYR A 48 -4.97 1.83 37.76
C TYR A 48 -3.87 2.47 38.61
N ALA A 49 -2.61 2.52 38.12
CA ALA A 49 -1.52 3.14 38.85
C ALA A 49 -1.66 4.68 38.92
N TYR A 50 -2.20 5.30 37.89
CA TYR A 50 -2.16 6.75 37.79
C TYR A 50 -3.51 7.40 37.47
N TYR A 51 -4.20 7.09 36.37
CA TYR A 51 -5.30 7.90 35.87
C TYR A 51 -6.61 7.73 36.64
N GLU A 52 -6.93 6.54 37.13
CA GLU A 52 -8.13 6.27 37.96
C GLU A 52 -8.27 7.24 39.14
N LYS A 53 -7.16 7.60 39.77
CA LYS A 53 -7.13 8.48 40.97
C LYS A 53 -7.48 9.94 40.66
N TRP A 54 -7.43 10.34 39.39
CA TRP A 54 -7.66 11.72 38.93
C TRP A 54 -9.03 11.89 38.26
N LEU A 55 -9.84 10.86 38.23
CA LEU A 55 -11.20 10.95 37.70
C LEU A 55 -12.03 11.95 38.51
N TYR A 56 -12.81 12.78 37.79
CA TYR A 56 -13.75 13.72 38.43
C TYR A 56 -14.87 12.98 39.20
N LEU A 57 -15.33 11.86 38.64
CA LEU A 57 -16.28 10.92 39.26
C LEU A 57 -15.63 9.54 39.13
N THR A 58 -15.48 8.86 40.29
CA THR A 58 -15.06 7.45 40.28
C THR A 58 -16.13 6.60 39.61
N PHE A 59 -15.68 5.67 38.77
CA PHE A 59 -16.63 4.75 38.16
C PHE A 59 -17.22 3.79 39.18
N GLU A 60 -18.55 3.68 39.19
CA GLU A 60 -19.24 2.61 39.87
C GLU A 60 -19.44 1.46 38.86
N GLY A 61 -18.84 0.29 39.11
CA GLY A 61 -19.02 -0.91 38.29
C GLY A 61 -17.99 -1.07 37.16
N TYR A 62 -18.45 -1.12 35.90
CA TYR A 62 -17.63 -1.57 34.78
C TYR A 62 -16.89 -0.46 33.99
N GLY A 63 -16.90 0.79 34.47
CA GLY A 63 -16.37 1.93 33.73
C GLY A 63 -14.87 1.81 33.39
N ASP A 64 -14.05 1.33 34.32
CA ASP A 64 -12.62 1.11 34.12
C ASP A 64 -12.36 0.10 33.00
N TYR A 65 -13.11 -1.02 33.03
CA TYR A 65 -13.01 -2.04 31.97
C TYR A 65 -13.43 -1.50 30.58
N MET A 66 -14.40 -0.56 30.55
CA MET A 66 -14.77 0.09 29.28
C MET A 66 -13.65 0.95 28.72
N VAL A 67 -12.93 1.72 29.55
CA VAL A 67 -11.80 2.54 29.13
C VAL A 67 -10.65 1.65 28.63
N ILE A 68 -10.34 0.59 29.39
CA ILE A 68 -9.30 -0.38 29.00
C ILE A 68 -9.70 -1.12 27.70
N GLY A 69 -10.96 -1.56 27.61
CA GLY A 69 -11.50 -2.20 26.41
C GLY A 69 -11.51 -1.27 25.19
N PHE A 70 -11.76 0.02 25.40
CA PHE A 70 -11.69 1.03 24.34
C PHE A 70 -10.26 1.21 23.82
N PHE A 71 -9.25 1.22 24.70
CA PHE A 71 -7.84 1.20 24.27
C PHE A 71 -7.55 -0.03 23.40
N CYS A 72 -7.96 -1.23 23.84
CA CYS A 72 -7.78 -2.47 23.09
C CYS A 72 -8.42 -2.39 21.69
N ALA A 73 -9.67 -1.93 21.63
CA ALA A 73 -10.41 -1.80 20.38
C ALA A 73 -9.75 -0.80 19.43
N LEU A 74 -9.40 0.40 19.91
CA LEU A 74 -8.70 1.42 19.12
C LEU A 74 -7.37 0.90 18.60
N TYR A 75 -6.56 0.32 19.48
CA TYR A 75 -5.26 -0.22 19.07
C TYR A 75 -5.40 -1.30 18.00
N THR A 76 -6.31 -2.26 18.19
CA THR A 76 -6.56 -3.34 17.24
C THR A 76 -7.04 -2.80 15.89
N VAL A 77 -7.94 -1.82 15.89
CA VAL A 77 -8.42 -1.16 14.66
C VAL A 77 -7.28 -0.48 13.94
N PHE A 78 -6.45 0.32 14.62
CA PHE A 78 -5.33 0.99 13.99
C PHE A 78 -4.26 0.01 13.51
N VAL A 79 -3.94 -1.03 14.26
CA VAL A 79 -3.01 -2.08 13.82
C VAL A 79 -3.50 -2.73 12.53
N HIS A 80 -4.80 -3.05 12.44
CA HIS A 80 -5.40 -3.59 11.21
C HIS A 80 -5.32 -2.60 10.05
N LEU A 81 -5.61 -1.32 10.27
CA LEU A 81 -5.57 -0.28 9.24
C LEU A 81 -4.15 -0.01 8.71
N TYR A 82 -3.15 -0.09 9.60
CA TYR A 82 -1.73 0.10 9.23
C TYR A 82 -1.01 -1.17 8.79
N GLY A 83 -1.72 -2.32 8.70
CA GLY A 83 -1.13 -3.59 8.26
C GLY A 83 -0.17 -4.22 9.28
N GLY A 84 -0.36 -3.95 10.57
CA GLY A 84 0.49 -4.54 11.62
C GLY A 84 0.22 -6.03 11.86
N PHE A 85 -0.88 -6.58 11.33
CA PHE A 85 -1.19 -8.02 11.33
C PHE A 85 -0.72 -8.73 10.04
N ASP A 86 -0.11 -8.01 9.10
CA ASP A 86 0.36 -8.60 7.85
C ASP A 86 1.71 -9.30 8.02
N LEU A 87 1.81 -10.23 9.01
CA LEU A 87 3.02 -10.97 9.35
C LEU A 87 3.60 -11.75 8.15
N LEU A 88 2.76 -12.10 7.20
CA LEU A 88 3.12 -12.92 6.07
C LEU A 88 3.82 -12.14 4.94
N THR A 89 3.55 -10.87 4.77
CA THR A 89 3.98 -10.07 3.61
C THR A 89 4.90 -8.91 3.99
N SER A 90 4.83 -8.45 5.26
CA SER A 90 5.57 -7.28 5.74
C SER A 90 6.95 -7.65 6.28
N ARG A 91 7.92 -6.77 6.08
CA ARG A 91 9.22 -6.88 6.73
C ARG A 91 9.13 -6.49 8.21
N VAL A 92 10.03 -7.01 9.05
CA VAL A 92 10.03 -6.72 10.50
C VAL A 92 10.04 -5.21 10.79
N GLY A 93 10.84 -4.44 10.05
CA GLY A 93 10.85 -2.98 10.20
C GLY A 93 9.48 -2.34 9.90
N GLU A 94 8.80 -2.78 8.85
CA GLU A 94 7.46 -2.30 8.48
C GLU A 94 6.40 -2.63 9.54
N LEU A 95 6.50 -3.82 10.18
CA LEU A 95 5.64 -4.23 11.28
C LEU A 95 5.86 -3.33 12.49
N ILE A 96 7.12 -3.09 12.89
CA ILE A 96 7.45 -2.19 14.00
C ILE A 96 6.90 -0.79 13.74
N TYR A 97 7.11 -0.24 12.54
CA TYR A 97 6.54 1.06 12.16
C TYR A 97 5.01 1.08 12.23
N SER A 98 4.35 0.03 11.76
CA SER A 98 2.89 -0.09 11.83
C SER A 98 2.39 -0.03 13.28
N HIS A 99 3.03 -0.76 14.17
CA HIS A 99 2.67 -0.77 15.59
C HIS A 99 2.94 0.57 16.28
N VAL A 100 4.10 1.20 16.02
CA VAL A 100 4.45 2.51 16.61
C VAL A 100 3.44 3.59 16.20
N ILE A 101 3.08 3.63 14.92
CA ILE A 101 2.08 4.60 14.42
C ILE A 101 0.70 4.29 15.00
N SER A 102 0.31 3.00 15.07
CA SER A 102 -0.96 2.59 15.68
C SER A 102 -1.04 3.00 17.16
N LEU A 103 0.05 2.82 17.92
CA LEU A 103 0.15 3.27 19.31
C LEU A 103 0.08 4.79 19.42
N SER A 104 0.73 5.52 18.53
CA SER A 104 0.68 7.00 18.51
C SER A 104 -0.74 7.51 18.27
N MET A 105 -1.46 6.91 17.31
CA MET A 105 -2.86 7.24 17.03
C MET A 105 -3.76 6.86 18.21
N THR A 106 -3.59 5.66 18.74
CA THR A 106 -4.34 5.21 19.94
C THR A 106 -4.07 6.15 21.11
N GLY A 107 -2.81 6.52 21.35
CA GLY A 107 -2.44 7.44 22.41
C GLY A 107 -3.06 8.83 22.27
N PHE A 108 -3.12 9.35 21.04
CA PHE A 108 -3.79 10.62 20.77
C PHE A 108 -5.29 10.56 21.14
N PHE A 109 -6.02 9.55 20.68
CA PHE A 109 -7.44 9.41 21.01
C PHE A 109 -7.65 9.12 22.49
N MET A 110 -6.81 8.31 23.10
CA MET A 110 -6.89 8.06 24.55
C MET A 110 -6.61 9.32 25.36
N PHE A 111 -5.68 10.19 24.93
CA PHE A 111 -5.46 11.47 25.58
C PHE A 111 -6.71 12.36 25.54
N VAL A 112 -7.42 12.40 24.42
CA VAL A 112 -8.69 13.13 24.29
C VAL A 112 -9.74 12.55 25.25
N VAL A 113 -9.84 11.22 25.33
CA VAL A 113 -10.76 10.54 26.25
C VAL A 113 -10.41 10.87 27.71
N LEU A 114 -9.13 10.79 28.08
CA LEU A 114 -8.65 11.15 29.41
C LEU A 114 -8.98 12.61 29.75
N TRP A 115 -8.81 13.53 28.81
CA TRP A 115 -9.15 14.93 29.00
C TRP A 115 -10.64 15.14 29.24
N MET A 116 -11.49 14.39 28.55
CA MET A 116 -12.95 14.43 28.77
C MET A 116 -13.35 13.86 30.12
N LEU A 117 -12.64 12.83 30.63
CA LEU A 117 -12.97 12.16 31.89
C LEU A 117 -12.47 12.92 33.13
N ILE A 118 -11.28 13.52 33.06
CA ILE A 118 -10.64 14.17 34.22
C ILE A 118 -11.22 15.55 34.49
N ARG A 119 -11.72 16.27 33.50
CA ARG A 119 -12.42 17.58 33.55
C ARG A 119 -11.79 18.70 34.41
N ALA A 120 -11.17 18.38 35.53
CA ALA A 120 -10.64 19.36 36.48
C ALA A 120 -9.42 20.11 35.99
N HIS A 121 -8.59 19.46 35.18
CA HIS A 121 -7.36 20.00 34.57
C HIS A 121 -6.94 19.15 33.37
N VAL A 122 -6.00 19.66 32.59
CA VAL A 122 -5.42 18.89 31.48
C VAL A 122 -4.66 17.67 32.05
N PRO A 123 -4.93 16.45 31.59
CA PRO A 123 -4.26 15.25 32.08
C PRO A 123 -2.74 15.36 31.89
N HIS A 124 -1.99 14.89 32.88
CA HIS A 124 -0.54 14.75 32.71
C HIS A 124 -0.24 13.74 31.59
N ILE A 125 0.40 14.19 30.53
CA ILE A 125 0.69 13.37 29.36
C ILE A 125 1.81 12.36 29.59
N LEU A 126 2.73 12.64 30.55
CA LEU A 126 3.95 11.83 30.78
C LEU A 126 3.67 10.36 31.07
N PRO A 127 2.72 9.98 31.98
CA PRO A 127 2.41 8.57 32.23
C PRO A 127 1.91 7.84 30.98
N LEU A 128 1.10 8.52 30.13
CA LEU A 128 0.64 7.95 28.87
C LEU A 128 1.81 7.73 27.91
N LEU A 129 2.71 8.70 27.76
CA LEU A 129 3.89 8.58 26.91
C LEU A 129 4.81 7.44 27.38
N LEU A 130 5.02 7.30 28.69
CA LEU A 130 5.81 6.18 29.24
C LEU A 130 5.14 4.84 28.95
N CYS A 131 3.81 4.74 29.13
CA CYS A 131 3.05 3.56 28.79
C CYS A 131 3.20 3.21 27.30
N LEU A 132 3.02 4.20 26.39
CA LEU A 132 3.17 4.01 24.96
C LEU A 132 4.58 3.60 24.57
N ALA A 133 5.62 4.12 25.25
CA ALA A 133 7.00 3.71 25.04
C ALA A 133 7.24 2.25 25.44
N VAL A 134 6.66 1.79 26.55
CA VAL A 134 6.68 0.38 26.96
C VAL A 134 5.95 -0.50 25.94
N CYS A 135 4.75 -0.08 25.51
CA CYS A 135 4.00 -0.78 24.48
C CYS A 135 4.76 -0.85 23.15
N ALA A 136 5.47 0.21 22.76
CA ALA A 136 6.32 0.23 21.57
C ALA A 136 7.50 -0.75 21.69
N ALA A 137 8.15 -0.83 22.85
CA ALA A 137 9.19 -1.80 23.11
C ALA A 137 8.65 -3.25 23.04
N PHE A 138 7.48 -3.53 23.63
CA PHE A 138 6.80 -4.83 23.48
C PHE A 138 6.50 -5.14 22.02
N SER A 139 6.00 -4.16 21.27
CA SER A 139 5.67 -4.32 19.85
C SER A 139 6.91 -4.60 19.00
N ALA A 140 8.04 -3.94 19.26
CA ALA A 140 9.29 -4.18 18.57
C ALA A 140 9.82 -5.59 18.85
N LEU A 141 9.88 -5.99 20.13
CA LEU A 141 10.30 -7.33 20.53
C LEU A 141 9.38 -8.41 19.94
N TRP A 142 8.07 -8.18 20.03
CA TRP A 142 7.08 -9.11 19.51
C TRP A 142 7.18 -9.26 17.99
N SER A 143 7.37 -8.18 17.25
CA SER A 143 7.52 -8.24 15.79
C SER A 143 8.71 -9.10 15.37
N LEU A 144 9.83 -9.04 16.12
CA LEU A 144 11.00 -9.92 15.91
C LEU A 144 10.69 -11.39 16.17
N ILE A 145 9.97 -11.67 17.26
CA ILE A 145 9.58 -13.03 17.65
C ILE A 145 8.54 -13.58 16.67
N ALA A 146 7.49 -12.80 16.40
CA ALA A 146 6.39 -13.17 15.53
C ALA A 146 6.85 -13.48 14.10
N SER A 147 7.77 -12.68 13.53
CA SER A 147 8.34 -12.96 12.22
C SER A 147 9.04 -14.32 12.18
N ARG A 148 9.87 -14.64 13.18
CA ARG A 148 10.56 -15.95 13.26
C ARG A 148 9.59 -17.13 13.46
N LEU A 149 8.52 -16.92 14.24
CA LEU A 149 7.49 -17.96 14.45
C LEU A 149 6.66 -18.15 13.18
N THR A 150 6.34 -17.08 12.47
CA THR A 150 5.61 -17.13 11.21
C THR A 150 6.36 -17.91 10.14
N ASP A 151 7.68 -17.76 10.02
CA ASP A 151 8.51 -18.54 9.10
C ASP A 151 8.50 -20.05 9.42
N LYS A 152 8.33 -20.40 10.70
CA LYS A 152 8.18 -21.82 11.13
C LYS A 152 6.76 -22.36 10.90
N ILE A 153 5.72 -21.54 11.13
CA ILE A 153 4.31 -21.92 10.96
C ILE A 153 3.98 -22.09 9.47
N VAL A 154 4.46 -21.18 8.64
CA VAL A 154 4.23 -21.17 7.19
C VAL A 154 5.58 -21.14 6.47
N PRO A 155 6.21 -22.28 6.25
CA PRO A 155 7.49 -22.36 5.54
C PRO A 155 7.35 -21.89 4.09
N ALA A 156 8.47 -21.46 3.51
CA ALA A 156 8.54 -21.09 2.10
C ALA A 156 8.08 -22.26 1.21
N LYS A 157 7.32 -21.94 0.17
CA LYS A 157 6.79 -22.90 -0.80
C LYS A 157 7.75 -23.09 -1.96
N LYS A 158 8.05 -24.32 -2.31
CA LYS A 158 8.80 -24.66 -3.53
C LYS A 158 8.05 -24.14 -4.74
N THR A 159 8.59 -23.12 -5.38
CA THR A 159 7.91 -22.33 -6.40
C THR A 159 8.62 -22.42 -7.74
N VAL A 160 7.87 -22.67 -8.81
CA VAL A 160 8.34 -22.58 -10.19
C VAL A 160 7.85 -21.26 -10.79
N LEU A 161 8.78 -20.47 -11.35
CA LEU A 161 8.45 -19.25 -12.11
C LEU A 161 8.09 -19.63 -13.54
N VAL A 162 6.89 -19.24 -14.00
CA VAL A 162 6.50 -19.36 -15.41
C VAL A 162 6.35 -17.97 -16.00
N TYR A 163 7.04 -17.70 -17.10
CA TYR A 163 7.11 -16.38 -17.73
C TYR A 163 7.01 -16.48 -19.27
N ASP A 164 6.58 -15.40 -19.92
CA ASP A 164 6.43 -15.34 -21.36
C ASP A 164 7.62 -14.62 -22.04
N ASN A 165 8.18 -13.61 -21.37
CA ASN A 165 9.24 -12.79 -21.93
C ASN A 165 10.29 -12.36 -20.87
N LYS A 166 11.40 -11.76 -21.33
CA LYS A 166 12.52 -11.33 -20.46
C LYS A 166 12.10 -10.33 -19.37
N GLU A 167 11.15 -9.45 -19.65
CA GLU A 167 10.66 -8.48 -18.68
C GLU A 167 9.82 -9.17 -17.60
N ALA A 168 8.91 -10.07 -17.99
CA ALA A 168 8.13 -10.88 -17.08
C ALA A 168 9.04 -11.75 -16.18
N TYR A 169 10.12 -12.30 -16.75
CA TYR A 169 11.14 -13.02 -15.98
C TYR A 169 11.80 -12.13 -14.92
N LYS A 170 12.31 -10.94 -15.30
CA LYS A 170 12.92 -10.00 -14.34
C LYS A 170 11.95 -9.65 -13.20
N ASN A 171 10.71 -9.36 -13.54
CA ASN A 171 9.66 -9.05 -12.56
C ASN A 171 9.38 -10.24 -11.63
N GLY A 172 9.27 -11.46 -12.16
CA GLY A 172 9.08 -12.67 -11.38
C GLY A 172 10.23 -12.94 -10.41
N VAL A 173 11.47 -12.81 -10.88
CA VAL A 173 12.68 -12.95 -10.04
C VAL A 173 12.72 -11.87 -8.95
N GLN A 174 12.32 -10.64 -9.26
CA GLN A 174 12.27 -9.56 -8.27
C GLN A 174 11.21 -9.84 -7.19
N ILE A 175 10.02 -10.32 -7.57
CA ILE A 175 8.98 -10.75 -6.63
C ILE A 175 9.52 -11.85 -5.71
N ALA A 176 10.12 -12.89 -6.28
CA ALA A 176 10.67 -14.01 -5.53
C ALA A 176 11.80 -13.56 -4.57
N LYS A 177 12.70 -12.68 -5.01
CA LYS A 177 13.75 -12.10 -4.15
C LYS A 177 13.19 -11.31 -2.98
N THR A 178 12.11 -10.55 -3.19
CA THR A 178 11.46 -9.75 -2.15
C THR A 178 10.70 -10.63 -1.16
N GLN A 179 10.15 -11.75 -1.63
CA GLN A 179 9.32 -12.67 -0.87
C GLN A 179 10.03 -14.01 -0.57
N ARG A 180 11.35 -14.00 -0.29
CA ARG A 180 12.14 -15.21 -0.03
C ARG A 180 11.59 -16.09 1.09
N ASN A 181 10.97 -15.49 2.10
CA ASN A 181 10.38 -16.20 3.22
C ASN A 181 9.09 -16.96 2.82
N ARG A 182 8.61 -16.75 1.60
CA ARG A 182 7.37 -17.34 1.06
C ARG A 182 7.59 -18.22 -0.13
N LEU A 183 8.50 -17.83 -1.01
CA LEU A 183 8.73 -18.42 -2.31
C LEU A 183 10.18 -18.92 -2.38
N GLU A 184 10.35 -20.25 -2.33
CA GLU A 184 11.61 -20.91 -2.58
C GLU A 184 11.67 -21.28 -4.06
N MET A 185 12.47 -20.56 -4.83
CA MET A 185 12.58 -20.82 -6.27
C MET A 185 13.31 -22.14 -6.52
N VAL A 186 12.60 -23.12 -7.09
CA VAL A 186 13.13 -24.45 -7.41
C VAL A 186 13.24 -24.71 -8.90
N GLY A 187 12.69 -23.82 -9.72
CA GLY A 187 12.76 -23.94 -11.19
C GLY A 187 12.13 -22.75 -11.91
N GLU A 188 12.36 -22.72 -13.20
CA GLU A 188 11.80 -21.72 -14.12
C GLU A 188 11.39 -22.38 -15.43
N ALA A 189 10.37 -21.86 -16.08
CA ALA A 189 9.82 -22.36 -17.32
C ALA A 189 9.28 -21.22 -18.21
N GLU A 190 9.48 -21.32 -19.50
CA GLU A 190 8.80 -20.43 -20.45
C GLU A 190 7.34 -20.89 -20.67
N ALA A 191 6.43 -19.94 -20.81
CA ALA A 191 5.00 -20.22 -21.02
C ALA A 191 4.74 -20.91 -22.39
N SER A 192 5.65 -20.79 -23.33
CA SER A 192 5.62 -21.43 -24.66
C SER A 192 5.81 -22.94 -24.63
N ARG A 193 6.38 -23.51 -23.56
CA ARG A 193 6.59 -24.95 -23.43
C ARG A 193 5.28 -25.74 -23.51
N PRO A 194 5.27 -26.97 -24.11
CA PRO A 194 4.11 -27.85 -24.09
C PRO A 194 3.60 -28.07 -22.65
N MET A 195 2.28 -28.26 -22.48
CA MET A 195 1.71 -28.45 -21.14
C MET A 195 2.27 -29.66 -20.43
N ASP A 196 2.39 -30.78 -21.16
CA ASP A 196 2.93 -32.05 -20.62
C ASP A 196 4.36 -31.89 -20.05
N ALA A 197 5.19 -31.07 -20.72
CA ALA A 197 6.57 -30.81 -20.27
C ALA A 197 6.57 -29.91 -19.00
N LEU A 198 5.66 -28.95 -18.92
CA LEU A 198 5.49 -28.12 -17.72
C LEU A 198 4.97 -28.95 -16.54
N GLU A 199 3.98 -29.81 -16.77
CA GLU A 199 3.44 -30.70 -15.76
C GLU A 199 4.50 -31.69 -15.25
N ALA A 200 5.33 -32.24 -16.13
CA ALA A 200 6.45 -33.10 -15.74
C ALA A 200 7.43 -32.35 -14.85
N GLN A 201 7.81 -31.11 -15.24
CA GLN A 201 8.71 -30.26 -14.46
C GLN A 201 8.12 -29.96 -13.07
N LEU A 202 6.85 -29.60 -12.98
CA LEU A 202 6.19 -29.31 -11.69
C LEU A 202 6.18 -30.54 -10.76
N ARG A 203 5.98 -31.69 -11.30
CA ARG A 203 6.05 -32.98 -10.56
C ARG A 203 7.48 -33.32 -10.10
N ASP A 204 8.45 -33.19 -11.00
CA ASP A 204 9.85 -33.58 -10.74
C ASP A 204 10.50 -32.64 -9.70
N THR A 205 10.17 -31.34 -9.75
CA THR A 205 10.65 -30.35 -8.76
C THR A 205 9.90 -30.43 -7.43
N GLY A 206 8.80 -31.18 -7.37
CA GLY A 206 7.91 -31.20 -6.20
C GLY A 206 7.34 -29.81 -5.90
N ALA A 207 6.98 -29.05 -6.94
CA ALA A 207 6.46 -27.70 -6.81
C ALA A 207 5.18 -27.66 -5.97
N GLU A 208 5.16 -26.81 -4.96
CA GLU A 208 3.99 -26.51 -4.12
C GLU A 208 3.29 -25.23 -4.55
N ALA A 209 3.98 -24.40 -5.34
CA ALA A 209 3.45 -23.15 -5.87
C ALA A 209 4.00 -22.86 -7.26
N VAL A 210 3.26 -22.04 -8.01
CA VAL A 210 3.68 -21.52 -9.32
C VAL A 210 3.49 -19.98 -9.30
N LEU A 211 4.49 -19.26 -9.81
CA LEU A 211 4.41 -17.81 -10.00
C LEU A 211 4.28 -17.51 -11.50
N LEU A 212 3.12 -16.99 -11.91
CA LEU A 212 2.76 -16.72 -13.31
C LEU A 212 2.96 -15.25 -13.64
N CYS A 213 3.88 -14.93 -14.54
CA CYS A 213 4.20 -13.55 -14.92
C CYS A 213 4.08 -13.33 -16.43
N GLY A 214 3.27 -12.35 -16.85
CA GLY A 214 3.15 -11.91 -18.24
C GLY A 214 2.53 -12.91 -19.22
N ILE A 215 1.81 -13.91 -18.73
CA ILE A 215 1.28 -15.03 -19.54
C ILE A 215 -0.07 -14.66 -20.15
N ALA A 216 -0.26 -14.99 -21.43
CA ALA A 216 -1.52 -14.84 -22.15
C ALA A 216 -2.66 -15.59 -21.43
N SER A 217 -3.87 -14.99 -21.40
CA SER A 217 -5.01 -15.48 -20.59
C SER A 217 -5.40 -16.93 -20.88
N SER A 218 -5.38 -17.39 -22.15
CA SER A 218 -5.71 -18.76 -22.51
C SER A 218 -4.74 -19.75 -21.86
N ARG A 219 -3.44 -19.53 -22.06
CA ARG A 219 -2.39 -20.39 -21.52
C ARG A 219 -2.37 -20.38 -20.00
N ARG A 220 -2.52 -19.20 -19.40
CA ARG A 220 -2.61 -19.04 -17.96
C ARG A 220 -3.77 -19.84 -17.36
N ASN A 221 -4.95 -19.81 -18.01
CA ASN A 221 -6.12 -20.54 -17.54
C ASN A 221 -5.89 -22.06 -17.54
N ASP A 222 -5.16 -22.61 -18.53
CA ASP A 222 -4.84 -24.03 -18.53
C ASP A 222 -3.89 -24.41 -17.39
N ILE A 223 -2.88 -23.56 -17.14
CA ILE A 223 -1.96 -23.77 -16.01
C ILE A 223 -2.74 -23.65 -14.67
N LEU A 224 -3.63 -22.69 -14.53
CA LEU A 224 -4.44 -22.51 -13.31
C LEU A 224 -5.35 -23.71 -13.05
N LYS A 225 -6.01 -24.27 -14.08
CA LYS A 225 -6.80 -25.49 -13.94
C LYS A 225 -5.97 -26.64 -13.41
N TYR A 226 -4.80 -26.87 -14.01
CA TYR A 226 -3.87 -27.91 -13.56
C TYR A 226 -3.43 -27.68 -12.10
N CYS A 227 -3.07 -26.44 -11.74
CA CYS A 227 -2.67 -26.10 -10.37
C CYS A 227 -3.78 -26.39 -9.36
N ILE A 228 -5.02 -26.00 -9.67
CA ILE A 228 -6.18 -26.25 -8.81
C ILE A 228 -6.44 -27.74 -8.65
N ASP A 229 -6.41 -28.53 -9.75
CA ASP A 229 -6.64 -29.97 -9.73
C ASP A 229 -5.56 -30.75 -8.95
N HIS A 230 -4.35 -30.18 -8.83
CA HIS A 230 -3.22 -30.82 -8.15
C HIS A 230 -2.84 -30.17 -6.81
N ASP A 231 -3.70 -29.29 -6.25
CA ASP A 231 -3.48 -28.57 -5.00
C ASP A 231 -2.18 -27.72 -4.98
N ILE A 232 -1.76 -27.19 -6.15
CA ILE A 232 -0.62 -26.30 -6.29
C ILE A 232 -1.11 -24.86 -6.18
N LEU A 233 -0.46 -24.05 -5.33
CA LEU A 233 -0.78 -22.64 -5.19
C LEU A 233 -0.35 -21.87 -6.45
N ALA A 234 -1.23 -21.03 -7.01
CA ALA A 234 -0.89 -20.20 -8.14
C ALA A 234 -0.89 -18.72 -7.76
N TYR A 235 0.27 -18.09 -7.83
CA TYR A 235 0.44 -16.66 -7.74
C TYR A 235 0.44 -16.07 -9.15
N VAL A 236 -0.50 -15.19 -9.43
CA VAL A 236 -0.67 -14.61 -10.77
C VAL A 236 -0.40 -13.11 -10.70
N ARG A 237 0.55 -12.63 -11.51
CA ARG A 237 0.65 -11.20 -11.78
C ARG A 237 -0.44 -10.84 -12.82
N PRO A 238 -1.48 -10.08 -12.44
CA PRO A 238 -2.60 -9.82 -13.33
C PRO A 238 -2.17 -8.94 -14.51
N ASN A 239 -2.83 -9.10 -15.65
CA ASN A 239 -2.78 -8.15 -16.74
C ASN A 239 -3.87 -7.08 -16.56
N ILE A 240 -3.83 -5.98 -17.31
CA ILE A 240 -4.84 -4.90 -17.23
C ILE A 240 -6.25 -5.45 -17.49
N GLY A 241 -6.41 -6.35 -18.48
CA GLY A 241 -7.69 -7.00 -18.76
C GLY A 241 -8.24 -7.80 -17.58
N ASP A 242 -7.38 -8.45 -16.81
CA ASP A 242 -7.80 -9.20 -15.61
C ASP A 242 -8.35 -8.27 -14.54
N LEU A 243 -7.70 -7.11 -14.34
CA LEU A 243 -8.16 -6.10 -13.39
C LEU A 243 -9.51 -5.50 -13.81
N LEU A 244 -9.70 -5.27 -15.11
CA LEU A 244 -10.99 -4.79 -15.64
C LEU A 244 -12.12 -5.80 -15.42
N ILE A 245 -11.82 -7.10 -15.62
CA ILE A 245 -12.78 -8.18 -15.38
C ILE A 245 -13.05 -8.37 -13.87
N SER A 246 -12.02 -8.35 -13.04
CA SER A 246 -12.17 -8.50 -11.59
C SER A 246 -12.99 -7.38 -10.93
N ASN A 247 -12.94 -6.19 -11.52
CA ASN A 247 -13.73 -5.03 -11.11
C ASN A 247 -15.17 -5.05 -11.65
N GLY A 248 -15.53 -6.06 -12.49
CA GLY A 248 -16.86 -6.23 -13.06
C GLY A 248 -17.90 -6.67 -12.04
N GLN A 249 -19.14 -6.28 -12.28
CA GLN A 249 -20.29 -6.70 -11.45
C GLN A 249 -20.86 -8.03 -11.94
N ASN A 250 -21.03 -8.97 -11.01
CA ASN A 250 -21.70 -10.24 -11.31
C ASN A 250 -23.20 -10.02 -11.52
N LEU A 251 -23.68 -10.30 -12.70
CA LEU A 251 -25.10 -10.27 -13.07
C LEU A 251 -25.60 -11.67 -13.41
N ARG A 252 -26.92 -11.85 -13.32
CA ARG A 252 -27.61 -13.03 -13.82
C ARG A 252 -28.59 -12.60 -14.93
N MET A 253 -28.28 -13.00 -16.15
CA MET A 253 -29.14 -12.74 -17.30
C MET A 253 -29.66 -14.07 -17.83
N ASN A 254 -30.96 -14.24 -17.83
CA ASN A 254 -31.63 -15.46 -18.31
C ASN A 254 -31.00 -16.75 -17.75
N HIS A 255 -30.78 -16.79 -16.41
CA HIS A 255 -30.15 -17.89 -15.65
C HIS A 255 -28.66 -18.12 -15.95
N LEU A 256 -28.03 -17.30 -16.79
CA LEU A 256 -26.62 -17.37 -17.10
C LEU A 256 -25.82 -16.34 -16.26
N PRO A 257 -24.63 -16.72 -15.75
CA PRO A 257 -23.73 -15.77 -15.11
C PRO A 257 -23.13 -14.84 -16.19
N VAL A 258 -23.22 -13.54 -15.99
CA VAL A 258 -22.64 -12.51 -16.87
C VAL A 258 -21.87 -11.52 -16.03
N LEU A 259 -20.72 -11.09 -16.51
CA LEU A 259 -19.92 -10.02 -15.90
C LEU A 259 -20.21 -8.71 -16.65
N LEU A 260 -20.73 -7.72 -15.95
CA LEU A 260 -20.84 -6.36 -16.46
C LEU A 260 -19.56 -5.60 -16.18
N CYS A 261 -18.74 -5.41 -17.20
CA CYS A 261 -17.56 -4.56 -17.15
C CYS A 261 -17.94 -3.18 -17.72
N GLN A 262 -17.92 -2.18 -16.87
CA GLN A 262 -18.25 -0.81 -17.24
C GLN A 262 -17.26 0.16 -16.60
N ARG A 263 -17.30 1.41 -17.05
CA ARG A 263 -16.53 2.47 -16.41
C ARG A 263 -16.91 2.57 -14.94
N ALA A 264 -15.94 2.84 -14.06
CA ALA A 264 -16.19 3.00 -12.63
C ALA A 264 -17.31 4.01 -12.38
N SER A 265 -18.35 3.55 -11.70
CA SER A 265 -19.49 4.38 -11.30
C SER A 265 -19.75 4.21 -9.79
N PRO A 266 -18.95 4.85 -8.95
CA PRO A 266 -19.11 4.78 -7.51
C PRO A 266 -20.45 5.42 -7.10
N SER A 267 -21.01 4.98 -5.97
CA SER A 267 -22.30 5.47 -5.49
C SER A 267 -22.28 6.99 -5.24
N VAL A 268 -23.40 7.66 -5.49
CA VAL A 268 -23.55 9.11 -5.25
C VAL A 268 -23.27 9.45 -3.78
N PHE A 269 -23.70 8.56 -2.86
CA PHE A 269 -23.41 8.72 -1.43
C PHE A 269 -21.90 8.76 -1.15
N TYR A 270 -21.16 7.80 -1.72
CA TYR A 270 -19.70 7.79 -1.55
C TYR A 270 -19.04 9.07 -2.12
N LEU A 271 -19.46 9.48 -3.33
CA LEU A 271 -18.90 10.70 -3.95
C LEU A 271 -19.21 11.97 -3.12
N GLY A 272 -20.41 12.06 -2.57
CA GLY A 272 -20.80 13.15 -1.67
C GLY A 272 -20.00 13.15 -0.38
N PHE A 273 -19.86 11.97 0.26
CA PHE A 273 -19.05 11.81 1.46
C PHE A 273 -17.57 12.13 1.20
N LYS A 274 -17.01 11.60 0.11
CA LYS A 274 -15.63 11.88 -0.31
C LYS A 274 -15.40 13.37 -0.49
N ARG A 275 -16.32 14.07 -1.15
CA ARG A 275 -16.22 15.53 -1.35
C ARG A 275 -16.27 16.30 -0.03
N LEU A 276 -17.15 15.89 0.88
CA LEU A 276 -17.22 16.48 2.23
C LEU A 276 -15.90 16.31 2.99
N MET A 277 -15.34 15.09 2.98
CA MET A 277 -14.05 14.78 3.58
C MET A 277 -12.92 15.57 2.94
N ASP A 278 -12.90 15.69 1.60
CA ASP A 278 -11.92 16.50 0.88
C ASP A 278 -11.94 17.95 1.37
N ILE A 279 -13.13 18.57 1.48
CA ILE A 279 -13.29 19.95 1.94
C ILE A 279 -12.85 20.11 3.40
N LEU A 280 -13.34 19.24 4.29
CA LEU A 280 -13.05 19.35 5.73
C LEU A 280 -11.57 19.14 6.03
N LEU A 281 -10.98 18.06 5.49
CA LEU A 281 -9.58 17.73 5.75
C LEU A 281 -8.62 18.72 5.09
N SER A 282 -8.87 19.10 3.82
CA SER A 282 -8.00 20.09 3.15
C SER A 282 -8.14 21.48 3.76
N GLY A 283 -9.35 21.90 4.16
CA GLY A 283 -9.58 23.16 4.84
C GLY A 283 -8.87 23.23 6.20
N ALA A 284 -9.03 22.19 7.02
CA ALA A 284 -8.33 22.08 8.30
C ALA A 284 -6.80 22.05 8.11
N ALA A 285 -6.31 21.26 7.15
CA ALA A 285 -4.88 21.19 6.84
C ALA A 285 -4.32 22.52 6.35
N LEU A 286 -5.04 23.28 5.50
CA LEU A 286 -4.64 24.62 5.07
C LEU A 286 -4.48 25.59 6.24
N ILE A 287 -5.42 25.57 7.19
CA ILE A 287 -5.35 26.42 8.39
C ILE A 287 -4.14 26.02 9.25
N LEU A 288 -3.99 24.73 9.55
CA LEU A 288 -2.92 24.20 10.41
C LEU A 288 -1.53 24.38 9.80
N THR A 289 -1.40 24.22 8.48
CA THR A 289 -0.11 24.32 7.78
C THR A 289 0.20 25.74 7.30
N SER A 290 -0.72 26.70 7.43
CA SER A 290 -0.52 28.09 6.96
C SER A 290 0.74 28.78 7.50
N PRO A 291 1.16 28.61 8.78
CA PRO A 291 2.41 29.20 9.26
C PRO A 291 3.64 28.61 8.55
N PHE A 292 3.64 27.29 8.32
CA PHE A 292 4.71 26.60 7.60
C PHE A 292 4.74 27.00 6.13
N MET A 293 3.57 27.16 5.50
CA MET A 293 3.45 27.64 4.12
C MET A 293 4.00 29.06 3.99
N LEU A 294 3.69 29.94 4.93
CA LEU A 294 4.21 31.30 4.96
C LEU A 294 5.74 31.32 5.13
N ALA A 295 6.25 30.54 6.08
CA ALA A 295 7.70 30.42 6.29
C ALA A 295 8.43 29.89 5.04
N THR A 296 7.85 28.87 4.38
CA THR A 296 8.36 28.32 3.12
C THR A 296 8.34 29.37 2.00
N ALA A 297 7.27 30.13 1.87
CA ALA A 297 7.15 31.21 0.89
C ALA A 297 8.23 32.31 1.09
N ILE A 298 8.45 32.70 2.33
CA ILE A 298 9.49 33.68 2.70
C ILE A 298 10.88 33.12 2.38
N ALA A 299 11.17 31.85 2.75
CA ALA A 299 12.45 31.21 2.48
C ALA A 299 12.78 31.14 0.98
N ILE A 300 11.80 30.76 0.14
CA ILE A 300 11.98 30.73 -1.32
C ILE A 300 12.25 32.14 -1.85
N LYS A 301 11.46 33.13 -1.40
CA LYS A 301 11.59 34.52 -1.86
C LYS A 301 12.91 35.15 -1.44
N ALA A 302 13.37 34.86 -0.24
CA ALA A 302 14.64 35.36 0.29
C ALA A 302 15.86 34.73 -0.39
N PHE A 303 15.74 33.53 -0.91
CA PHE A 303 16.87 32.81 -1.51
C PHE A 303 17.31 33.41 -2.86
N ASP A 304 16.37 33.67 -3.77
CA ASP A 304 16.68 34.12 -5.14
C ASP A 304 15.75 35.18 -5.71
N GLY A 305 14.81 35.73 -4.88
CA GLY A 305 13.88 36.76 -5.30
C GLY A 305 12.80 36.35 -6.31
N GLY A 306 12.88 35.11 -6.83
CA GLY A 306 11.98 34.62 -7.88
C GLY A 306 10.54 34.32 -7.40
N PRO A 307 9.69 33.72 -8.27
CA PRO A 307 8.32 33.36 -7.92
C PRO A 307 8.30 32.26 -6.84
N VAL A 308 7.41 32.40 -5.87
CA VAL A 308 7.24 31.45 -4.76
C VAL A 308 6.54 30.18 -5.24
N MET A 309 5.55 30.34 -6.12
CA MET A 309 4.72 29.25 -6.63
C MET A 309 5.22 28.77 -7.99
N PHE A 310 5.17 27.45 -8.16
CA PHE A 310 5.30 26.75 -9.43
C PHE A 310 3.93 26.21 -9.83
N THR A 311 3.53 26.44 -11.05
CA THR A 311 2.25 25.97 -11.59
C THR A 311 2.48 25.17 -12.86
N GLN A 312 1.70 24.10 -13.07
CA GLN A 312 1.80 23.26 -14.25
C GLN A 312 0.44 22.66 -14.60
N LYS A 313 0.16 22.51 -15.90
CA LYS A 313 -1.03 21.83 -16.38
C LYS A 313 -0.94 20.32 -16.13
N ARG A 314 -2.02 19.74 -15.63
CA ARG A 314 -2.18 18.32 -15.33
C ARG A 314 -3.55 17.85 -15.78
N MET A 315 -3.71 16.51 -15.96
CA MET A 315 -4.98 15.89 -16.25
C MET A 315 -5.63 15.29 -15.01
N THR A 316 -6.96 15.37 -14.96
CA THR A 316 -7.81 14.77 -13.93
C THR A 316 -8.98 14.03 -14.58
N LEU A 317 -10.04 13.78 -13.81
CA LEU A 317 -11.27 13.10 -14.25
C LEU A 317 -11.71 13.52 -15.67
N ASN A 318 -12.00 12.53 -16.52
CA ASN A 318 -12.48 12.72 -17.89
C ASN A 318 -11.54 13.54 -18.78
N ARG A 319 -10.22 13.41 -18.55
CA ARG A 319 -9.18 14.16 -19.29
C ARG A 319 -9.29 15.68 -19.15
N LYS A 320 -9.97 16.16 -18.10
CA LYS A 320 -10.07 17.60 -17.84
C LYS A 320 -8.69 18.13 -17.44
N GLU A 321 -8.23 19.18 -18.07
CA GLU A 321 -7.04 19.91 -17.67
C GLU A 321 -7.32 20.78 -16.45
N PHE A 322 -6.36 20.84 -15.54
CA PHE A 322 -6.33 21.81 -14.44
C PHE A 322 -4.90 22.23 -14.16
N VAL A 323 -4.74 23.33 -13.44
CA VAL A 323 -3.42 23.83 -13.03
C VAL A 323 -3.16 23.37 -11.60
N ILE A 324 -2.09 22.59 -11.42
CA ILE A 324 -1.62 22.18 -10.09
C ILE A 324 -0.71 23.24 -9.50
N HIS A 325 -0.82 23.48 -8.19
CA HIS A 325 -0.01 24.44 -7.44
C HIS A 325 1.01 23.72 -6.55
N LYS A 326 2.28 24.16 -6.61
CA LYS A 326 3.36 23.68 -5.76
C LYS A 326 4.25 24.86 -5.33
N PHE A 327 4.97 24.71 -4.23
CA PHE A 327 6.09 25.61 -3.99
C PHE A 327 7.24 25.31 -4.94
N ARG A 328 7.89 26.36 -5.41
CA ARG A 328 9.05 26.23 -6.28
C ARG A 328 10.24 25.66 -5.53
N SER A 329 10.71 24.50 -5.95
CA SER A 329 11.85 23.79 -5.39
C SER A 329 13.08 23.77 -6.31
N MET A 330 12.92 24.26 -7.55
CA MET A 330 13.98 24.29 -8.57
C MET A 330 14.27 25.74 -9.01
N LYS A 331 15.41 25.96 -9.68
CA LYS A 331 15.80 27.23 -10.29
C LYS A 331 14.74 27.69 -11.29
N VAL A 332 14.61 29.02 -11.49
CA VAL A 332 13.53 29.63 -12.29
C VAL A 332 13.42 29.07 -13.72
N ASP A 333 14.53 28.64 -14.31
CA ASP A 333 14.61 28.18 -15.69
C ASP A 333 14.77 26.67 -15.84
N ALA A 334 14.53 25.91 -14.77
CA ALA A 334 14.78 24.47 -14.75
C ALA A 334 13.98 23.64 -15.78
N ASP A 335 12.82 24.14 -16.25
CA ASP A 335 11.90 23.46 -17.20
C ASP A 335 12.01 23.98 -18.65
N LYS A 336 12.85 24.99 -18.94
CA LYS A 336 12.93 25.60 -20.27
C LYS A 336 13.45 24.66 -21.38
N GLY A 337 13.95 23.48 -21.02
CA GLY A 337 14.40 22.47 -21.97
C GLY A 337 13.30 21.63 -22.66
N GLY A 338 12.02 21.82 -22.32
CA GLY A 338 10.86 21.22 -23.02
C GLY A 338 10.73 19.69 -22.97
N LYS A 339 11.75 18.97 -22.52
CA LYS A 339 11.71 17.53 -22.30
C LYS A 339 11.47 17.29 -20.83
N GLY A 340 10.33 16.73 -20.49
CA GLY A 340 9.97 16.34 -19.10
C GLY A 340 11.01 15.39 -18.49
N ILE A 341 12.19 15.93 -18.20
CA ILE A 341 13.31 15.18 -17.64
C ILE A 341 12.91 14.75 -16.24
N VAL A 342 12.89 13.46 -16.00
CA VAL A 342 12.68 12.87 -14.67
C VAL A 342 13.73 13.43 -13.71
N THR A 343 13.30 13.88 -12.54
CA THR A 343 14.21 14.40 -11.51
C THR A 343 15.06 13.26 -10.96
N MET A 344 16.39 13.35 -11.08
CA MET A 344 17.35 12.41 -10.50
C MET A 344 17.67 12.75 -9.04
N GLN A 345 18.29 11.82 -8.32
CA GLN A 345 18.58 11.94 -6.90
C GLN A 345 19.48 13.15 -6.56
N ASN A 346 20.40 13.54 -7.46
CA ASN A 346 21.31 14.68 -7.32
C ASN A 346 21.14 15.70 -8.45
N ASP A 347 19.91 16.15 -8.67
CA ASP A 347 19.61 17.09 -9.75
C ASP A 347 20.05 18.52 -9.37
N ASP A 348 21.04 19.06 -10.10
CA ASP A 348 21.61 20.39 -9.88
C ASP A 348 20.62 21.56 -10.11
N ARG A 349 19.44 21.25 -10.64
CA ARG A 349 18.34 22.21 -10.79
C ARG A 349 17.64 22.49 -9.48
N ILE A 350 17.79 21.61 -8.46
CA ILE A 350 17.14 21.77 -7.17
C ILE A 350 17.90 22.77 -6.33
N THR A 351 17.20 23.79 -5.80
CA THR A 351 17.80 24.79 -4.89
C THR A 351 18.07 24.18 -3.50
N PRO A 352 18.99 24.72 -2.69
CA PRO A 352 19.20 24.27 -1.31
C PRO A 352 17.91 24.30 -0.47
N VAL A 353 17.12 25.37 -0.58
CA VAL A 353 15.78 25.46 0.04
C VAL A 353 14.87 24.41 -0.55
N GLY A 354 14.94 24.16 -1.85
CA GLY A 354 14.19 23.13 -2.55
C GLY A 354 14.48 21.72 -2.05
N LYS A 355 15.72 21.39 -1.74
CA LYS A 355 16.10 20.09 -1.13
C LYS A 355 15.38 19.87 0.19
N PHE A 356 15.37 20.88 1.06
CA PHE A 356 14.69 20.81 2.36
C PHE A 356 13.19 20.65 2.22
N ILE A 357 12.52 21.52 1.44
CA ILE A 357 11.05 21.47 1.31
C ILE A 357 10.56 20.20 0.63
N ARG A 358 11.34 19.62 -0.30
CA ARG A 358 11.03 18.31 -0.91
C ARG A 358 11.20 17.16 0.07
N ALA A 359 12.28 17.18 0.86
CA ALA A 359 12.50 16.16 1.90
C ALA A 359 11.36 16.12 2.93
N CYS A 360 10.82 17.30 3.30
CA CYS A 360 9.68 17.42 4.21
C CYS A 360 8.31 17.41 3.52
N ARG A 361 8.25 17.23 2.19
CA ARG A 361 7.01 17.29 1.39
C ARG A 361 6.23 18.63 1.52
N LEU A 362 6.88 19.69 1.98
CA LEU A 362 6.27 21.00 2.10
C LEU A 362 5.96 21.64 0.74
N ASP A 363 6.70 21.24 -0.31
CA ASP A 363 6.48 21.71 -1.69
C ASP A 363 5.11 21.33 -2.25
N GLU A 364 4.47 20.29 -1.74
CA GLU A 364 3.16 19.82 -2.19
C GLU A 364 1.98 20.39 -1.38
N LEU A 365 2.23 21.15 -0.28
CA LEU A 365 1.16 21.73 0.55
C LEU A 365 0.18 22.66 -0.22
N PRO A 366 0.59 23.46 -1.23
CA PRO A 366 -0.36 24.26 -2.00
C PRO A 366 -1.43 23.45 -2.74
N GLN A 367 -1.20 22.13 -3.00
CA GLN A 367 -2.21 21.26 -3.59
C GLN A 367 -3.44 21.07 -2.70
N LEU A 368 -3.34 21.32 -1.40
CA LEU A 368 -4.50 21.36 -0.49
C LEU A 368 -5.56 22.37 -0.96
N TYR A 369 -5.14 23.49 -1.55
CA TYR A 369 -6.04 24.43 -2.18
C TYR A 369 -6.72 23.84 -3.41
N ASP A 370 -5.98 23.11 -4.26
CA ASP A 370 -6.56 22.44 -5.44
C ASP A 370 -7.61 21.37 -5.04
N ILE A 371 -7.40 20.70 -3.89
CA ILE A 371 -8.39 19.79 -3.32
C ILE A 371 -9.60 20.56 -2.79
N PHE A 372 -9.36 21.64 -2.04
CA PHE A 372 -10.43 22.44 -1.44
C PHE A 372 -11.38 23.00 -2.49
N ILE A 373 -10.88 23.50 -3.62
CA ILE A 373 -11.71 24.01 -4.72
C ILE A 373 -12.29 22.91 -5.60
N GLY A 374 -11.78 21.66 -5.50
CA GLY A 374 -12.33 20.47 -6.16
C GLY A 374 -11.69 20.08 -7.49
N ASN A 375 -10.57 20.65 -7.85
CA ASN A 375 -9.77 20.22 -9.00
C ASN A 375 -9.13 18.85 -8.76
N MET A 376 -8.76 18.58 -7.50
CA MET A 376 -8.19 17.35 -7.02
C MET A 376 -9.04 16.74 -5.90
N THR A 377 -8.66 15.56 -5.44
CA THR A 377 -9.15 14.87 -4.23
C THR A 377 -7.96 14.48 -3.35
N ILE A 378 -8.20 14.12 -2.10
CA ILE A 378 -7.13 13.61 -1.23
C ILE A 378 -6.63 12.28 -1.79
N VAL A 379 -7.54 11.33 -2.08
CA VAL A 379 -7.19 9.98 -2.52
C VAL A 379 -7.60 9.76 -3.97
N GLY A 380 -6.63 9.42 -4.82
CA GLY A 380 -6.83 9.13 -6.25
C GLY A 380 -5.51 8.92 -6.98
N PRO A 381 -5.54 8.57 -8.27
CA PRO A 381 -4.34 8.48 -9.09
C PRO A 381 -3.56 9.79 -9.11
N ARG A 382 -2.22 9.72 -9.07
CA ARG A 382 -1.37 10.92 -9.13
C ARG A 382 -1.58 11.66 -10.45
N PRO A 383 -1.78 12.99 -10.44
CA PRO A 383 -1.94 13.77 -11.67
C PRO A 383 -0.64 13.79 -12.49
N GLU A 384 -0.68 13.25 -13.69
CA GLU A 384 0.45 13.26 -14.62
C GLU A 384 0.40 14.49 -15.54
N ARG A 385 1.56 14.83 -16.14
CA ARG A 385 1.68 15.88 -17.16
C ARG A 385 0.95 15.44 -18.43
N LEU A 386 0.43 16.41 -19.19
CA LEU A 386 -0.24 16.12 -20.47
C LEU A 386 0.70 15.35 -21.41
N GLU A 387 1.92 15.84 -21.57
CA GLU A 387 2.93 15.27 -22.45
C GLU A 387 3.33 13.84 -22.01
N THR A 388 3.32 13.59 -20.70
CA THR A 388 3.64 12.25 -20.15
C THR A 388 2.53 11.25 -20.44
N ILE A 389 1.26 11.68 -20.33
CA ILE A 389 0.12 10.82 -20.66
C ILE A 389 0.14 10.50 -22.16
N GLU A 390 0.29 11.50 -23.02
CA GLU A 390 0.38 11.31 -24.47
C GLU A 390 1.55 10.40 -24.87
N LEU A 391 2.68 10.51 -24.20
CA LEU A 391 3.83 9.65 -24.43
C LEU A 391 3.54 8.20 -24.07
N TYR A 392 2.96 7.97 -22.88
CA TYR A 392 2.66 6.60 -22.43
C TYR A 392 1.52 5.96 -23.22
N GLU A 393 0.53 6.72 -23.67
CA GLU A 393 -0.58 6.21 -24.48
C GLU A 393 -0.15 5.74 -25.88
N LYS A 394 1.02 6.17 -26.38
CA LYS A 394 1.58 5.65 -27.65
C LYS A 394 1.93 4.17 -27.54
N ASP A 395 2.54 3.78 -26.43
CA ASP A 395 2.99 2.40 -26.23
C ASP A 395 1.96 1.58 -25.41
N MET A 396 1.10 2.24 -24.66
CA MET A 396 0.11 1.66 -23.75
C MET A 396 -1.18 2.49 -23.80
N PRO A 397 -2.05 2.26 -24.79
CA PRO A 397 -3.29 3.04 -24.98
C PRO A 397 -4.21 3.02 -23.76
N GLU A 398 -4.12 1.98 -22.92
CA GLU A 398 -4.90 1.82 -21.69
C GLU A 398 -4.50 2.79 -20.58
N PHE A 399 -3.37 3.50 -20.69
CA PHE A 399 -2.88 4.41 -19.64
C PHE A 399 -3.91 5.47 -19.25
N GLY A 400 -4.73 5.90 -20.21
CA GLY A 400 -5.84 6.83 -19.99
C GLY A 400 -6.98 6.30 -19.11
N LEU A 401 -7.06 4.97 -18.86
CA LEU A 401 -8.08 4.38 -17.98
C LEU A 401 -7.99 4.88 -16.54
N ARG A 402 -6.83 5.34 -16.10
CA ARG A 402 -6.64 5.96 -14.78
C ARG A 402 -7.41 7.28 -14.59
N LEU A 403 -7.81 7.93 -15.69
CA LEU A 403 -8.56 9.20 -15.69
C LEU A 403 -10.07 9.01 -15.52
N GLN A 404 -10.53 7.83 -15.10
CA GLN A 404 -11.92 7.57 -14.75
C GLN A 404 -12.34 8.21 -13.43
N VAL A 405 -11.38 8.62 -12.61
CA VAL A 405 -11.59 9.26 -11.30
C VAL A 405 -10.76 10.53 -11.19
N LYS A 406 -11.06 11.36 -10.17
CA LYS A 406 -10.28 12.57 -9.90
C LYS A 406 -8.85 12.22 -9.51
N ALA A 407 -7.91 13.05 -9.95
CA ALA A 407 -6.54 13.00 -9.53
C ALA A 407 -6.40 13.28 -8.03
N GLY A 408 -5.56 12.49 -7.34
CA GLY A 408 -5.36 12.54 -5.90
C GLY A 408 -4.00 13.10 -5.48
N LEU A 409 -3.95 13.64 -4.27
CA LEU A 409 -2.70 13.99 -3.58
C LEU A 409 -1.95 12.71 -3.18
N THR A 410 -2.67 11.71 -2.74
CA THR A 410 -2.19 10.35 -2.46
C THR A 410 -3.04 9.31 -3.16
N GLY A 411 -2.56 8.06 -3.25
CA GLY A 411 -3.26 6.95 -3.89
C GLY A 411 -2.48 5.65 -3.82
N TYR A 412 -3.03 4.56 -4.36
CA TYR A 412 -2.41 3.24 -4.32
C TYR A 412 -0.97 3.24 -4.85
N ALA A 413 -0.74 3.84 -6.02
CA ALA A 413 0.60 3.89 -6.62
C ALA A 413 1.61 4.73 -5.81
N GLN A 414 1.14 5.75 -5.08
CA GLN A 414 2.01 6.56 -4.22
C GLN A 414 2.33 5.85 -2.90
N VAL A 415 1.42 5.02 -2.39
CA VAL A 415 1.55 4.33 -1.10
C VAL A 415 2.26 3.00 -1.24
N TYR A 416 1.90 2.20 -2.22
CA TYR A 416 2.42 0.84 -2.40
C TYR A 416 3.47 0.73 -3.50
N GLY A 417 3.58 1.74 -4.36
CA GLY A 417 4.62 1.84 -5.38
C GLY A 417 5.88 2.52 -4.86
N LYS A 418 6.94 2.43 -5.67
CA LYS A 418 8.20 3.17 -5.48
C LYS A 418 8.34 4.23 -6.58
N ALA A 419 9.26 5.16 -6.41
CA ALA A 419 9.61 6.12 -7.47
C ALA A 419 10.00 5.41 -8.78
N THR A 420 10.68 4.26 -8.66
CA THR A 420 11.15 3.41 -9.76
C THR A 420 10.09 2.47 -10.34
N THR A 421 8.85 2.46 -9.81
CA THR A 421 7.77 1.61 -10.31
C THR A 421 7.43 1.98 -11.76
N SER A 422 7.33 0.96 -12.63
CA SER A 422 7.04 1.15 -14.06
C SER A 422 5.69 1.85 -14.30
N PRO A 423 5.50 2.57 -15.42
CA PRO A 423 4.20 3.15 -15.77
C PRO A 423 3.07 2.12 -15.83
N TYR A 424 3.39 0.90 -16.28
CA TYR A 424 2.46 -0.21 -16.33
C TYR A 424 1.99 -0.64 -14.94
N ASP A 425 2.92 -0.82 -13.98
CA ASP A 425 2.58 -1.19 -12.61
C ASP A 425 1.82 -0.07 -11.89
N LYS A 426 2.17 1.20 -12.15
CA LYS A 426 1.42 2.35 -11.64
C LYS A 426 -0.03 2.32 -12.14
N LEU A 427 -0.23 2.06 -13.43
CA LEU A 427 -1.58 1.91 -13.99
C LEU A 427 -2.34 0.75 -13.33
N GLN A 428 -1.70 -0.40 -13.13
CA GLN A 428 -2.34 -1.52 -12.43
C GLN A 428 -2.80 -1.14 -11.03
N MET A 429 -1.94 -0.47 -10.25
CA MET A 429 -2.29 0.02 -8.90
C MET A 429 -3.43 1.05 -8.93
N ASP A 430 -3.42 1.95 -9.91
CA ASP A 430 -4.51 2.92 -10.09
C ASP A 430 -5.83 2.23 -10.45
N LEU A 431 -5.81 1.20 -11.31
CA LEU A 431 -6.99 0.43 -11.66
C LEU A 431 -7.52 -0.43 -10.50
N MET A 432 -6.64 -0.98 -9.66
CA MET A 432 -7.03 -1.65 -8.41
C MET A 432 -7.79 -0.67 -7.50
N TYR A 433 -7.23 0.52 -7.28
CA TYR A 433 -7.93 1.56 -6.52
C TYR A 433 -9.30 1.91 -7.13
N ILE A 434 -9.35 2.10 -8.46
CA ILE A 434 -10.58 2.46 -9.17
C ILE A 434 -11.67 1.39 -8.99
N GLY A 435 -11.29 0.11 -8.94
CA GLY A 435 -12.23 -1.00 -8.69
C GLY A 435 -12.69 -1.11 -7.23
N GLU A 436 -11.83 -0.74 -6.29
CA GLU A 436 -12.06 -0.89 -4.86
C GLU A 436 -12.44 0.42 -4.15
N GLN A 437 -12.86 1.44 -4.90
CA GLN A 437 -13.23 2.74 -4.31
C GLN A 437 -14.26 2.61 -3.21
N GLY A 438 -13.98 3.19 -2.05
CA GLY A 438 -14.86 3.18 -0.91
C GLY A 438 -14.28 3.99 0.26
N ILE A 439 -15.15 4.34 1.22
CA ILE A 439 -14.76 5.13 2.39
C ILE A 439 -13.62 4.46 3.17
N LEU A 440 -13.69 3.14 3.36
CA LEU A 440 -12.67 2.39 4.09
C LEU A 440 -11.36 2.31 3.31
N THR A 441 -11.43 2.17 1.98
CA THR A 441 -10.24 2.17 1.11
C THR A 441 -9.55 3.52 1.14
N ASP A 442 -10.31 4.62 1.02
CA ASP A 442 -9.76 5.97 1.12
C ASP A 442 -9.11 6.22 2.49
N LEU A 443 -9.78 5.81 3.57
CA LEU A 443 -9.24 5.94 4.93
C LEU A 443 -7.93 5.14 5.10
N LYS A 444 -7.88 3.91 4.61
CA LYS A 444 -6.65 3.08 4.63
C LYS A 444 -5.51 3.77 3.88
N ILE A 445 -5.77 4.35 2.70
CA ILE A 445 -4.75 5.05 1.91
C ILE A 445 -4.27 6.31 2.62
N ILE A 446 -5.16 7.11 3.22
CA ILE A 446 -4.80 8.31 3.99
C ILE A 446 -3.89 7.92 5.17
N LEU A 447 -4.28 6.91 5.93
CA LEU A 447 -3.49 6.42 7.06
C LEU A 447 -2.15 5.85 6.61
N ALA A 448 -2.13 5.04 5.54
CA ALA A 448 -0.90 4.52 4.97
C ALA A 448 0.03 5.63 4.44
N THR A 449 -0.54 6.75 3.94
CA THR A 449 0.24 7.93 3.55
C THR A 449 0.98 8.53 4.75
N ILE A 450 0.31 8.64 5.91
CA ILE A 450 0.95 9.12 7.14
C ILE A 450 2.15 8.22 7.51
N LYS A 451 1.98 6.89 7.40
CA LYS A 451 3.05 5.92 7.64
C LYS A 451 4.27 6.19 6.73
N ILE A 452 4.03 6.39 5.43
CA ILE A 452 5.10 6.57 4.43
C ILE A 452 5.83 7.90 4.60
N LEU A 453 5.17 8.96 5.07
CA LEU A 453 5.83 10.24 5.33
C LEU A 453 6.98 10.12 6.36
N PHE A 454 6.92 9.13 7.24
CA PHE A 454 7.95 8.84 8.23
C PHE A 454 8.95 7.74 7.80
N MET A 455 8.81 7.17 6.58
CA MET A 455 9.72 6.14 6.07
C MET A 455 10.76 6.76 5.11
N PRO A 456 12.08 6.61 5.38
CA PRO A 456 13.14 7.23 4.57
C PRO A 456 13.15 6.78 3.10
N GLU A 457 12.81 5.52 2.84
CA GLU A 457 12.84 4.90 1.49
C GLU A 457 11.81 5.50 0.51
N SER A 458 10.84 6.26 0.98
CA SER A 458 9.76 6.82 0.13
C SER A 458 10.19 8.05 -0.67
N THR A 459 11.32 8.65 -0.35
CA THR A 459 11.84 9.89 -0.97
C THR A 459 13.01 9.65 -1.92
N GLU A 460 13.52 8.42 -2.02
CA GLU A 460 14.64 8.11 -2.91
C GLU A 460 14.21 8.22 -4.37
N GLY A 461 14.83 9.16 -5.11
CA GLY A 461 14.73 9.27 -6.56
C GLY A 461 15.43 8.11 -7.28
N PHE A 462 15.41 8.09 -8.60
CA PHE A 462 16.17 7.11 -9.39
C PHE A 462 17.65 7.20 -9.01
N ALA A 463 18.20 6.10 -8.45
CA ALA A 463 19.63 5.93 -8.37
C ALA A 463 20.19 5.84 -9.80
N GLU A 464 21.37 6.40 -10.05
CA GLU A 464 22.08 6.11 -11.29
C GLU A 464 22.26 4.59 -11.41
N GLU A 465 21.69 3.98 -12.43
CA GLU A 465 21.99 2.61 -12.82
C GLU A 465 23.47 2.53 -13.22
N LYS A 466 24.33 2.24 -12.26
CA LYS A 466 25.72 1.79 -12.49
C LYS A 466 25.80 0.27 -12.67
N ASP A 467 24.79 -0.35 -13.22
CA ASP A 467 24.87 -1.70 -13.74
C ASP A 467 24.68 -1.64 -15.25
N ALA A 468 25.82 -1.33 -15.89
CA ALA A 468 26.02 -1.49 -17.32
C ALA A 468 25.58 -2.90 -17.73
N LEU A 469 24.76 -2.96 -18.75
CA LEU A 469 24.58 -4.16 -19.57
C LEU A 469 25.97 -4.75 -19.86
N PRO A 470 26.19 -6.07 -19.75
CA PRO A 470 27.40 -6.66 -20.28
C PRO A 470 27.46 -6.32 -21.77
N GLU A 471 28.56 -5.71 -22.17
CA GLU A 471 28.88 -5.47 -23.56
C GLU A 471 28.70 -6.79 -24.31
N GLU A 472 27.76 -6.85 -25.23
CA GLU A 472 27.66 -7.88 -26.23
C GLU A 472 28.91 -7.81 -27.06
N ASN A 473 29.83 -8.76 -26.90
CA ASN A 473 31.03 -8.92 -27.68
C ASN A 473 30.73 -8.80 -29.19
N ALA A 474 31.11 -7.69 -29.73
CA ALA A 474 31.33 -7.55 -31.16
C ALA A 474 32.54 -8.40 -31.54
N ALA A 475 32.32 -9.65 -31.80
CA ALA A 475 33.28 -10.52 -32.49
C ALA A 475 32.51 -11.57 -33.29
N ASN A 476 32.22 -11.23 -34.52
CA ASN A 476 32.50 -12.12 -35.64
C ASN A 476 32.45 -11.39 -37.00
N LYS A 477 33.62 -11.33 -37.53
CA LYS A 477 33.83 -11.13 -38.96
C LYS A 477 33.19 -12.24 -39.78
#